data_f3a6828118c7752d2677e75432ba9b6a
#
_entry.id   f3a6828118c7752d2677e75432ba9b6a
#
_cell.length_a   1.000
_cell.length_b   1.000
_cell.length_c   1.000
_cell.angle_alpha   90.00
_cell.angle_beta   90.00
_cell.angle_gamma   90.00
#
_symmetry.space_group_name_H-M   'P 1'
#
loop_
_entity.id
_entity.type
_entity.pdbx_description
1 polymer ?
#
loop_
_entity_poly.entity_id
_entity_poly.type
_entity_poly.pdbx_seq_one_letter_code
_entity_poly.pdbx_strand_id
1 'polypeptide(L)'
;MNSNIESILSSPIMHEGETQENIIQNGFDYFYNYFLKKEVKPNLKEFNIFYDMSSKCSICTSKFPERFLHSISFSNKLGDIDKTHEFDIYPCTNDVSIKYCSNNCKMASTDLLEFSYLDRYFCYYRLSRIHWIKDIIDLANDEHQNVSVWMKKKKDKSNKTFTQCFVRYNDILNDFIIIFIVLGNSLRFQTAYPVVFKSSKDSLQKDFKAYIDNKKNQ
;
A
#
# COMPACT_ATOMS: atom_id res chain seq x y z
N MET A 1 14.00 12.22 29.42
CA MET A 1 14.37 10.93 28.82
C MET A 1 13.73 10.89 27.45
N ASN A 2 14.49 11.18 26.38
CA ASN A 2 13.98 10.99 25.01
C ASN A 2 14.09 9.50 24.71
N SER A 3 13.01 8.76 24.88
CA SER A 3 12.93 7.42 24.29
C SER A 3 12.91 7.61 22.78
N ASN A 4 13.99 7.28 22.10
CA ASN A 4 13.97 7.10 20.66
C ASN A 4 12.89 6.05 20.36
N ILE A 5 11.76 6.50 19.84
CA ILE A 5 10.71 5.60 19.34
C ILE A 5 11.25 5.12 17.98
N GLU A 6 11.93 3.99 17.98
CA GLU A 6 12.34 3.34 16.75
C GLU A 6 11.13 2.66 16.11
N SER A 7 10.93 2.90 14.82
CA SER A 7 9.94 2.16 14.05
C SER A 7 10.39 0.70 13.91
N ILE A 8 9.45 -0.23 14.11
CA ILE A 8 9.70 -1.66 13.92
C ILE A 8 9.78 -2.01 12.43
N LEU A 9 9.15 -1.20 11.59
CA LEU A 9 9.29 -1.33 10.15
C LEU A 9 10.68 -0.88 9.71
N SER A 10 11.24 -1.60 8.77
CA SER A 10 12.51 -1.24 8.14
C SER A 10 12.46 0.16 7.53
N SER A 11 13.62 0.82 7.47
CA SER A 11 13.72 2.17 6.89
C SER A 11 13.26 2.18 5.44
N PRO A 12 12.65 3.29 4.95
CA PRO A 12 12.33 3.45 3.53
C PRO A 12 13.55 3.21 2.63
N ILE A 13 13.35 2.48 1.55
CA ILE A 13 14.43 2.14 0.61
C ILE A 13 14.40 3.12 -0.57
N MET A 14 15.54 3.78 -0.79
CA MET A 14 15.71 4.67 -1.93
C MET A 14 16.11 3.86 -3.16
N HIS A 15 15.25 3.87 -4.18
CA HIS A 15 15.54 3.28 -5.48
C HIS A 15 16.10 4.37 -6.39
N GLU A 16 17.33 4.18 -6.84
CA GLU A 16 18.03 5.14 -7.69
C GLU A 16 17.86 4.81 -9.16
N GLY A 17 18.02 5.79 -10.04
CA GLY A 17 17.98 5.65 -11.49
C GLY A 17 18.07 7.00 -12.16
N GLU A 18 18.54 7.01 -13.40
CA GLU A 18 18.68 8.24 -14.22
C GLU A 18 17.33 8.79 -14.65
N THR A 19 16.35 7.89 -14.83
CA THR A 19 14.99 8.24 -15.21
C THR A 19 13.99 7.70 -14.22
N GLN A 20 12.79 8.26 -14.21
CA GLN A 20 11.69 7.75 -13.36
C GLN A 20 11.37 6.29 -13.68
N GLU A 21 11.47 5.88 -14.95
CA GLU A 21 11.26 4.50 -15.35
C GLU A 21 12.31 3.56 -14.75
N ASN A 22 13.60 3.97 -14.75
CA ASN A 22 14.66 3.20 -14.10
C ASN A 22 14.42 3.07 -12.59
N ILE A 23 13.98 4.13 -11.94
CA ILE A 23 13.65 4.12 -10.51
C ILE A 23 12.52 3.12 -10.22
N ILE A 24 11.46 3.14 -11.03
CA ILE A 24 10.34 2.21 -10.93
C ILE A 24 10.79 0.77 -11.18
N GLN A 25 11.66 0.56 -12.20
CA GLN A 25 12.21 -0.75 -12.51
C GLN A 25 13.00 -1.31 -11.32
N ASN A 26 13.92 -0.53 -10.77
CA ASN A 26 14.73 -0.94 -9.62
C ASN A 26 13.87 -1.23 -8.40
N GLY A 27 12.82 -0.43 -8.17
CA GLY A 27 11.85 -0.69 -7.12
C GLY A 27 11.05 -1.99 -7.34
N PHE A 28 10.67 -2.28 -8.58
CA PHE A 28 10.00 -3.52 -8.93
C PHE A 28 10.90 -4.74 -8.76
N ASP A 29 12.15 -4.67 -9.24
CA ASP A 29 13.12 -5.76 -9.13
C ASP A 29 13.41 -6.08 -7.66
N TYR A 30 13.54 -5.04 -6.83
CA TYR A 30 13.64 -5.23 -5.39
C TYR A 30 12.39 -5.91 -4.82
N PHE A 31 11.20 -5.40 -5.11
CA PHE A 31 9.93 -5.95 -4.63
C PHE A 31 9.73 -7.40 -5.09
N TYR A 32 10.09 -7.70 -6.35
CA TYR A 32 10.02 -9.06 -6.88
C TYR A 32 10.90 -10.01 -6.07
N ASN A 33 12.17 -9.66 -5.87
CA ASN A 33 13.11 -10.50 -5.14
C ASN A 33 12.80 -10.61 -3.65
N TYR A 34 12.18 -9.60 -3.05
CA TYR A 34 11.89 -9.56 -1.62
C TYR A 34 10.54 -10.18 -1.25
N PHE A 35 9.55 -10.08 -2.13
CA PHE A 35 8.17 -10.47 -1.82
C PHE A 35 7.53 -11.46 -2.80
N LEU A 36 7.77 -11.32 -4.11
CA LEU A 36 7.03 -12.10 -5.11
C LEU A 36 7.68 -13.43 -5.48
N LYS A 37 9.00 -13.53 -5.38
CA LYS A 37 9.76 -14.71 -5.71
C LYS A 37 9.34 -15.87 -4.80
N LYS A 38 9.14 -17.05 -5.39
CA LYS A 38 8.53 -18.22 -4.73
C LYS A 38 9.19 -18.56 -3.37
N GLU A 39 10.51 -18.42 -3.30
CA GLU A 39 11.32 -18.81 -2.14
C GLU A 39 11.16 -17.86 -0.94
N VAL A 40 10.70 -16.62 -1.18
CA VAL A 40 10.59 -15.58 -0.15
C VAL A 40 9.16 -15.14 0.11
N LYS A 41 8.22 -15.55 -0.74
CA LYS A 41 6.82 -15.12 -0.65
C LYS A 41 6.17 -15.64 0.64
N PRO A 42 5.67 -14.75 1.51
CA PRO A 42 5.03 -15.18 2.74
C PRO A 42 3.62 -15.73 2.48
N ASN A 43 3.12 -16.49 3.43
CA ASN A 43 1.69 -16.73 3.63
C ASN A 43 1.18 -15.75 4.69
N LEU A 44 -0.11 -15.47 4.72
CA LEU A 44 -0.74 -14.82 5.86
C LEU A 44 -1.51 -15.87 6.66
N LYS A 45 -0.96 -16.28 7.80
CA LYS A 45 -1.45 -17.44 8.56
C LYS A 45 -1.60 -18.65 7.62
N GLU A 46 -2.77 -19.29 7.59
CA GLU A 46 -3.07 -20.44 6.72
C GLU A 46 -3.33 -20.08 5.25
N PHE A 47 -3.45 -18.79 4.91
CA PHE A 47 -3.78 -18.38 3.55
C PHE A 47 -2.56 -18.23 2.66
N ASN A 48 -2.59 -18.84 1.49
CA ASN A 48 -1.62 -18.57 0.43
C ASN A 48 -1.87 -17.21 -0.20
N ILE A 49 -0.83 -16.39 -0.37
CA ILE A 49 -0.94 -15.12 -1.07
C ILE A 49 -0.76 -15.33 -2.57
N PHE A 50 -1.73 -14.87 -3.34
CA PHE A 50 -1.66 -14.82 -4.81
C PHE A 50 -1.47 -13.37 -5.25
N TYR A 51 -0.47 -13.14 -6.10
CA TYR A 51 -0.21 -11.85 -6.72
C TYR A 51 -0.43 -11.94 -8.22
N ASP A 52 -1.33 -11.13 -8.75
CA ASP A 52 -1.64 -11.08 -10.17
C ASP A 52 -0.52 -10.30 -10.90
N MET A 53 0.22 -11.02 -11.74
CA MET A 53 1.34 -10.47 -12.52
C MET A 53 0.89 -9.88 -13.86
N SER A 54 -0.40 -9.85 -14.15
CA SER A 54 -0.89 -9.27 -15.41
C SER A 54 -0.59 -7.77 -15.49
N SER A 55 -0.12 -7.34 -16.64
CA SER A 55 0.07 -5.94 -16.98
C SER A 55 -0.91 -5.54 -18.06
N LYS A 56 -1.60 -4.41 -17.86
CA LYS A 56 -2.54 -3.83 -18.84
C LYS A 56 -2.10 -2.47 -19.34
N CYS A 57 -0.94 -2.00 -18.93
CA CYS A 57 -0.45 -0.72 -19.38
C CYS A 57 0.05 -0.81 -20.82
N SER A 58 -0.65 -0.14 -21.76
CA SER A 58 -0.31 -0.14 -23.18
C SER A 58 0.65 1.00 -23.58
N ILE A 59 0.80 2.03 -22.74
CA ILE A 59 1.64 3.22 -23.06
C ILE A 59 3.00 3.12 -22.39
N CYS A 60 3.03 2.83 -21.10
CA CYS A 60 4.28 2.37 -20.59
C CYS A 60 4.42 0.98 -21.22
N THR A 61 5.34 0.79 -22.12
CA THR A 61 5.82 -0.54 -22.52
C THR A 61 6.22 -1.34 -21.28
N SER A 62 5.74 -0.90 -20.13
CA SER A 62 6.07 -1.36 -18.83
C SER A 62 5.53 -2.76 -18.64
N LYS A 63 6.45 -3.64 -18.51
CA LYS A 63 6.29 -5.02 -18.08
C LYS A 63 5.79 -5.13 -16.64
N PHE A 64 5.41 -4.00 -15.99
CA PHE A 64 5.03 -3.99 -14.58
C PHE A 64 3.60 -4.49 -14.38
N PRO A 65 3.39 -5.35 -13.39
CA PRO A 65 2.06 -5.76 -13.01
C PRO A 65 1.18 -4.58 -12.59
N GLU A 66 -0.08 -4.58 -13.00
CA GLU A 66 -1.05 -3.55 -12.63
C GLU A 66 -1.10 -3.33 -11.11
N ARG A 67 -1.02 -4.41 -10.34
CA ARG A 67 -1.10 -4.33 -8.87
C ARG A 67 0.12 -3.65 -8.24
N PHE A 68 1.30 -3.79 -8.84
CA PHE A 68 2.48 -3.04 -8.43
C PHE A 68 2.28 -1.54 -8.71
N LEU A 69 1.87 -1.19 -9.94
CA LEU A 69 1.61 0.20 -10.31
C LEU A 69 0.56 0.85 -9.38
N HIS A 70 -0.48 0.12 -9.01
CA HIS A 70 -1.48 0.57 -8.05
C HIS A 70 -0.89 0.89 -6.67
N SER A 71 0.07 0.09 -6.21
CA SER A 71 0.68 0.24 -4.89
C SER A 71 1.62 1.45 -4.81
N ILE A 72 2.24 1.82 -5.93
CA ILE A 72 3.21 2.93 -6.00
C ILE A 72 2.65 4.23 -6.57
N SER A 73 1.34 4.34 -6.74
CA SER A 73 0.71 5.49 -7.39
C SER A 73 -0.56 5.97 -6.68
N PHE A 74 -0.94 7.21 -6.96
CA PHE A 74 -2.23 7.80 -6.57
C PHE A 74 -3.18 7.90 -7.75
N SER A 75 -4.49 7.91 -7.50
CA SER A 75 -5.48 8.32 -8.51
C SER A 75 -5.33 9.82 -8.81
N ASN A 76 -5.46 10.23 -10.07
CA ASN A 76 -5.45 11.65 -10.45
C ASN A 76 -6.63 12.44 -9.84
N LYS A 77 -7.73 11.75 -9.51
CA LYS A 77 -8.86 12.36 -8.78
C LYS A 77 -8.48 12.87 -7.39
N LEU A 78 -7.32 12.45 -6.89
CA LEU A 78 -6.74 12.98 -5.67
C LEU A 78 -6.03 14.34 -5.89
N GLY A 79 -5.87 14.83 -7.13
CA GLY A 79 -5.36 16.18 -7.40
C GLY A 79 -6.22 17.32 -6.83
N ASP A 80 -7.50 17.04 -6.54
CA ASP A 80 -8.42 17.97 -5.85
C ASP A 80 -8.38 17.86 -4.33
N ILE A 81 -7.48 17.07 -3.77
CA ILE A 81 -7.37 16.77 -2.33
C ILE A 81 -7.15 18.03 -1.49
N ASP A 82 -6.43 19.00 -2.02
CA ASP A 82 -6.11 20.24 -1.32
C ASP A 82 -7.32 21.03 -0.82
N LYS A 83 -8.48 20.78 -1.40
CA LYS A 83 -9.68 21.56 -1.12
C LYS A 83 -10.59 20.92 -0.07
N THR A 84 -10.46 19.62 0.16
CA THR A 84 -11.48 18.85 0.90
C THR A 84 -10.95 17.85 1.91
N HIS A 85 -9.64 17.58 1.97
CA HIS A 85 -9.09 16.51 2.82
C HIS A 85 -7.98 17.05 3.73
N GLU A 86 -8.13 16.81 5.01
CA GLU A 86 -7.07 17.03 6.00
C GLU A 86 -6.10 15.85 5.98
N PHE A 87 -4.82 16.15 5.82
CA PHE A 87 -3.75 15.22 6.12
C PHE A 87 -3.37 15.38 7.60
N ASP A 88 -3.21 14.28 8.32
CA ASP A 88 -2.64 14.34 9.66
C ASP A 88 -1.19 14.82 9.61
N ILE A 89 -0.44 14.29 8.64
CA ILE A 89 0.94 14.68 8.35
C ILE A 89 1.09 14.60 6.84
N TYR A 90 1.73 15.61 6.23
CA TYR A 90 2.17 15.50 4.83
C TYR A 90 3.15 14.33 4.73
N PRO A 91 2.86 13.27 3.99
CA PRO A 91 3.58 12.01 4.10
C PRO A 91 5.06 12.10 3.73
N CYS A 92 5.45 13.09 2.94
CA CYS A 92 6.83 13.26 2.48
C CYS A 92 7.52 14.51 2.99
N THR A 93 6.95 15.29 3.91
CA THR A 93 7.49 16.59 4.35
C THR A 93 8.88 16.46 4.99
N ASN A 94 9.15 15.41 5.75
CA ASN A 94 10.42 15.14 6.40
C ASN A 94 11.01 13.79 5.98
N ASP A 95 10.60 13.30 4.82
CA ASP A 95 10.98 11.99 4.33
C ASP A 95 12.11 12.08 3.29
N VAL A 96 12.98 11.08 3.27
CA VAL A 96 14.04 10.98 2.27
C VAL A 96 13.52 10.99 0.83
N SER A 97 12.30 10.52 0.61
CA SER A 97 11.66 10.52 -0.70
C SER A 97 11.33 11.92 -1.24
N ILE A 98 11.32 12.96 -0.38
CA ILE A 98 11.08 14.35 -0.82
C ILE A 98 12.11 14.83 -1.84
N LYS A 99 13.34 14.31 -1.76
CA LYS A 99 14.41 14.60 -2.71
C LYS A 99 14.02 14.32 -4.16
N TYR A 100 13.16 13.32 -4.37
CA TYR A 100 12.72 12.86 -5.69
C TYR A 100 11.29 13.28 -6.01
N CYS A 101 10.57 13.84 -5.05
CA CYS A 101 9.24 14.34 -5.25
C CYS A 101 9.32 15.83 -5.51
N SER A 102 9.30 16.23 -6.76
CA SER A 102 9.36 17.64 -7.19
C SER A 102 8.16 18.44 -6.71
N ASN A 103 7.12 17.77 -6.24
CA ASN A 103 5.90 18.41 -5.77
C ASN A 103 5.38 17.68 -4.55
N ASN A 104 4.99 18.44 -3.56
CA ASN A 104 4.08 17.99 -2.51
C ASN A 104 2.96 17.19 -3.16
N CYS A 105 2.31 16.26 -2.44
CA CYS A 105 1.14 15.51 -2.93
C CYS A 105 0.03 16.40 -3.50
N LYS A 106 0.24 17.69 -3.52
CA LYS A 106 -0.60 18.73 -4.09
C LYS A 106 -0.63 18.77 -5.60
N MET A 107 0.41 18.30 -6.24
CA MET A 107 0.52 18.50 -7.68
C MET A 107 1.07 17.25 -8.33
N ALA A 108 0.21 16.59 -9.05
CA ALA A 108 0.67 15.82 -10.17
C ALA A 108 1.45 16.77 -11.07
N SER A 109 2.78 16.71 -11.05
CA SER A 109 3.52 17.39 -12.08
C SER A 109 3.26 16.66 -13.39
N THR A 110 3.20 17.44 -14.47
CA THR A 110 3.11 16.94 -15.84
C THR A 110 4.28 16.04 -16.24
N ASP A 111 5.34 16.02 -15.43
CA ASP A 111 6.54 15.22 -15.61
C ASP A 111 6.47 13.84 -14.95
N LEU A 112 5.39 13.55 -14.23
CA LEU A 112 5.19 12.24 -13.65
C LEU A 112 4.72 11.25 -14.71
N LEU A 113 5.26 10.04 -14.65
CA LEU A 113 4.84 8.94 -15.50
C LEU A 113 3.35 8.70 -15.30
N GLU A 114 2.55 9.12 -16.26
CA GLU A 114 1.13 8.87 -16.26
C GLU A 114 0.88 7.40 -16.63
N PHE A 115 0.30 6.65 -15.74
CA PHE A 115 -0.19 5.32 -16.07
C PHE A 115 -1.56 5.48 -16.74
N SER A 116 -1.53 5.82 -18.01
CA SER A 116 -2.62 6.45 -18.75
C SER A 116 -3.97 5.73 -18.70
N TYR A 117 -3.99 4.40 -18.62
CA TYR A 117 -5.25 3.69 -18.50
C TYR A 117 -5.75 3.57 -17.05
N LEU A 118 -4.86 3.80 -16.07
CA LEU A 118 -5.19 3.76 -14.65
C LEU A 118 -5.60 5.11 -14.09
N ASP A 119 -5.39 6.17 -14.85
CA ASP A 119 -5.64 7.54 -14.42
C ASP A 119 -4.96 7.83 -13.06
N ARG A 120 -3.64 7.57 -12.98
CA ARG A 120 -2.85 7.57 -11.74
C ARG A 120 -1.49 8.21 -11.94
N TYR A 121 -0.96 8.76 -10.84
CA TYR A 121 0.35 9.38 -10.78
C TYR A 121 1.29 8.61 -9.87
N PHE A 122 2.54 8.48 -10.29
CA PHE A 122 3.59 7.85 -9.51
C PHE A 122 3.84 8.56 -8.17
N CYS A 123 4.13 7.79 -7.13
CA CYS A 123 4.45 8.30 -5.81
C CYS A 123 5.72 7.65 -5.25
N TYR A 124 6.77 8.45 -5.14
CA TYR A 124 8.05 7.99 -4.62
C TYR A 124 7.98 7.53 -3.16
N TYR A 125 7.20 8.24 -2.35
CA TYR A 125 6.95 7.88 -0.95
C TYR A 125 6.35 6.47 -0.81
N ARG A 126 5.48 6.08 -1.73
CA ARG A 126 4.91 4.73 -1.76
C ARG A 126 5.91 3.70 -2.24
N LEU A 127 6.68 4.02 -3.28
CA LEU A 127 7.68 3.10 -3.82
C LEU A 127 8.75 2.78 -2.77
N SER A 128 9.25 3.78 -2.05
CA SER A 128 10.29 3.60 -1.02
C SER A 128 9.86 2.70 0.15
N ARG A 129 8.56 2.39 0.25
CA ARG A 129 7.94 1.56 1.29
C ARG A 129 7.28 0.29 0.76
N ILE A 130 7.51 -0.06 -0.50
CA ILE A 130 6.85 -1.21 -1.11
C ILE A 130 7.21 -2.54 -0.40
N HIS A 131 8.39 -2.62 0.19
CA HIS A 131 8.87 -3.77 0.96
C HIS A 131 8.11 -3.95 2.29
N TRP A 132 7.51 -2.90 2.84
CA TRP A 132 6.68 -3.00 4.06
C TRP A 132 5.51 -3.97 3.89
N ILE A 133 5.11 -4.27 2.67
CA ILE A 133 4.08 -5.29 2.41
C ILE A 133 4.47 -6.63 3.03
N LYS A 134 5.72 -7.06 2.81
CA LYS A 134 6.21 -8.32 3.40
C LYS A 134 6.43 -8.17 4.90
N ASP A 135 7.10 -7.10 5.33
CA ASP A 135 7.40 -6.87 6.76
C ASP A 135 6.13 -6.91 7.60
N ILE A 136 5.05 -6.26 7.13
CA ILE A 136 3.76 -6.21 7.83
C ILE A 136 3.06 -7.57 7.83
N ILE A 137 3.18 -8.35 6.76
CA ILE A 137 2.64 -9.73 6.72
C ILE A 137 3.38 -10.62 7.71
N ASP A 138 4.71 -10.51 7.79
CA ASP A 138 5.51 -11.24 8.75
C ASP A 138 5.11 -10.86 10.20
N LEU A 139 5.00 -9.56 10.49
CA LEU A 139 4.51 -9.07 11.79
C LEU A 139 3.07 -9.53 12.09
N ALA A 140 2.21 -9.66 11.08
CA ALA A 140 0.85 -10.20 11.25
C ALA A 140 0.86 -11.69 11.61
N ASN A 141 1.79 -12.46 11.05
CA ASN A 141 1.99 -13.86 11.40
C ASN A 141 2.51 -14.03 12.82
N ASP A 142 3.37 -13.11 13.26
CA ASP A 142 3.90 -13.05 14.64
C ASP A 142 2.92 -12.42 15.64
N GLU A 143 1.70 -12.09 15.21
CA GLU A 143 0.63 -11.47 16.03
C GLU A 143 1.08 -10.19 16.74
N HIS A 144 1.95 -9.41 16.07
CA HIS A 144 2.51 -8.20 16.63
C HIS A 144 1.41 -7.17 16.99
N GLN A 145 1.52 -6.54 18.17
CA GLN A 145 0.50 -5.64 18.74
C GLN A 145 0.12 -4.45 17.83
N ASN A 146 1.03 -3.98 16.98
CA ASN A 146 0.79 -2.87 16.05
C ASN A 146 0.11 -3.32 14.75
N VAL A 147 -0.18 -4.62 14.59
CA VAL A 147 -0.84 -5.15 13.40
C VAL A 147 -2.23 -5.64 13.72
N SER A 148 -3.19 -5.17 12.93
CA SER A 148 -4.59 -5.59 12.99
C SER A 148 -4.97 -6.31 11.71
N VAL A 149 -5.61 -7.48 11.85
CA VAL A 149 -6.12 -8.27 10.71
C VAL A 149 -7.62 -8.46 10.87
N TRP A 150 -8.39 -8.11 9.83
CA TRP A 150 -9.84 -8.31 9.84
C TRP A 150 -10.40 -8.56 8.46
N MET A 151 -11.59 -9.11 8.40
CA MET A 151 -12.32 -9.37 7.17
C MET A 151 -13.60 -8.53 7.09
N LYS A 152 -13.94 -8.08 5.89
CA LYS A 152 -15.15 -7.31 5.61
C LYS A 152 -15.80 -7.76 4.31
N LYS A 153 -17.11 -8.05 4.36
CA LYS A 153 -17.91 -8.28 3.15
C LYS A 153 -18.16 -6.96 2.44
N LYS A 154 -17.97 -6.93 1.13
CA LYS A 154 -18.25 -5.82 0.25
C LYS A 154 -19.06 -6.28 -0.96
N LYS A 155 -19.71 -5.34 -1.64
CA LYS A 155 -20.36 -5.58 -2.93
C LYS A 155 -19.59 -4.86 -4.02
N ASP A 156 -19.45 -5.50 -5.16
CA ASP A 156 -18.91 -4.86 -6.36
C ASP A 156 -20.01 -4.06 -7.10
N LYS A 157 -19.64 -3.46 -8.24
CA LYS A 157 -20.56 -2.66 -9.06
C LYS A 157 -21.73 -3.47 -9.61
N SER A 158 -21.61 -4.80 -9.67
CA SER A 158 -22.67 -5.74 -10.11
C SER A 158 -23.48 -6.31 -8.93
N ASN A 159 -23.35 -5.73 -7.72
CA ASN A 159 -23.96 -6.20 -6.48
C ASN A 159 -23.49 -7.59 -6.01
N LYS A 160 -22.47 -8.16 -6.62
CA LYS A 160 -21.90 -9.43 -6.18
C LYS A 160 -21.10 -9.22 -4.91
N THR A 161 -21.41 -10.03 -3.89
CA THR A 161 -20.70 -9.97 -2.61
C THR A 161 -19.37 -10.68 -2.69
N PHE A 162 -18.33 -10.07 -2.15
CA PHE A 162 -17.00 -10.63 -1.95
C PHE A 162 -16.45 -10.23 -0.59
N THR A 163 -15.44 -10.95 -0.12
CA THR A 163 -14.80 -10.66 1.16
C THR A 163 -13.42 -10.06 0.90
N GLN A 164 -13.12 -8.95 1.57
CA GLN A 164 -11.78 -8.39 1.67
C GLN A 164 -11.15 -8.75 3.00
N CYS A 165 -9.86 -9.07 2.97
CA CYS A 165 -9.00 -9.17 4.15
C CYS A 165 -8.12 -7.92 4.20
N PHE A 166 -8.10 -7.28 5.35
CA PHE A 166 -7.31 -6.09 5.64
C PHE A 166 -6.23 -6.45 6.63
N VAL A 167 -5.01 -5.99 6.36
CA VAL A 167 -3.87 -6.06 7.28
C VAL A 167 -3.36 -4.65 7.47
N ARG A 168 -3.48 -4.09 8.65
CA ARG A 168 -3.08 -2.72 8.96
C ARG A 168 -1.99 -2.72 10.01
N TYR A 169 -0.87 -2.11 9.69
CA TYR A 169 0.13 -1.68 10.65
C TYR A 169 -0.18 -0.25 11.08
N ASN A 170 -0.18 0.00 12.40
CA ASN A 170 -0.39 1.33 12.94
C ASN A 170 0.44 1.53 14.19
N ASP A 171 1.36 2.48 14.17
CA ASP A 171 2.09 2.99 15.32
C ASP A 171 2.01 4.53 15.37
N ILE A 172 2.80 5.16 16.24
CA ILE A 172 2.83 6.63 16.40
C ILE A 172 3.32 7.32 15.12
N LEU A 173 4.21 6.67 14.36
CA LEU A 173 4.91 7.28 13.22
C LEU A 173 4.30 6.85 11.89
N ASN A 174 3.79 5.62 11.80
CA ASN A 174 3.44 4.98 10.55
C ASN A 174 2.03 4.37 10.60
N ASP A 175 1.31 4.52 9.51
CA ASP A 175 0.03 3.86 9.28
C ASP A 175 0.01 3.32 7.85
N PHE A 176 -0.08 2.00 7.71
CA PHE A 176 -0.01 1.32 6.42
C PHE A 176 -1.04 0.22 6.32
N ILE A 177 -1.69 0.11 5.18
CA ILE A 177 -2.73 -0.88 4.93
C ILE A 177 -2.40 -1.76 3.74
N ILE A 178 -2.64 -3.06 3.89
CA ILE A 178 -2.62 -4.05 2.81
C ILE A 178 -4.03 -4.61 2.68
N ILE A 179 -4.52 -4.72 1.46
CA ILE A 179 -5.86 -5.21 1.16
C ILE A 179 -5.78 -6.39 0.21
N PHE A 180 -6.44 -7.47 0.58
CA PHE A 180 -6.59 -8.68 -0.23
C PHE A 180 -8.05 -8.94 -0.53
N ILE A 181 -8.31 -9.74 -1.57
CA ILE A 181 -9.60 -10.39 -1.83
C ILE A 181 -9.47 -11.86 -1.42
N VAL A 182 -10.39 -12.33 -0.59
CA VAL A 182 -10.42 -13.73 -0.12
C VAL A 182 -10.98 -14.63 -1.23
N LEU A 183 -10.24 -15.65 -1.61
CA LEU A 183 -10.58 -16.65 -2.65
C LEU A 183 -10.38 -18.05 -2.08
N GLY A 184 -11.39 -18.59 -1.38
CA GLY A 184 -11.23 -19.86 -0.65
C GLY A 184 -10.07 -19.81 0.33
N ASN A 185 -9.07 -20.67 0.16
CA ASN A 185 -7.87 -20.74 1.00
C ASN A 185 -6.73 -19.83 0.52
N SER A 186 -7.03 -18.84 -0.32
CA SER A 186 -6.03 -17.93 -0.86
C SER A 186 -6.47 -16.48 -0.69
N LEU A 187 -5.49 -15.59 -0.61
CA LEU A 187 -5.64 -14.15 -0.59
C LEU A 187 -5.06 -13.56 -1.87
N ARG A 188 -5.90 -13.00 -2.72
CA ARG A 188 -5.44 -12.26 -3.89
C ARG A 188 -5.09 -10.83 -3.50
N PHE A 189 -3.83 -10.44 -3.67
CA PHE A 189 -3.39 -9.08 -3.42
C PHE A 189 -4.18 -8.09 -4.28
N GLN A 190 -4.71 -7.05 -3.64
CA GLN A 190 -5.46 -6.00 -4.32
C GLN A 190 -4.68 -4.69 -4.35
N THR A 191 -4.19 -4.22 -3.23
CA THR A 191 -3.42 -2.98 -3.10
C THR A 191 -2.76 -2.88 -1.73
N ALA A 192 -1.74 -2.01 -1.62
CA ALA A 192 -1.15 -1.60 -0.36
C ALA A 192 -0.73 -0.13 -0.44
N TYR A 193 -0.87 0.62 0.66
CA TYR A 193 -0.50 2.03 0.68
C TYR A 193 -0.43 2.59 2.11
N PRO A 194 0.35 3.66 2.33
CA PRO A 194 0.33 4.45 3.56
C PRO A 194 -1.04 5.13 3.75
N VAL A 195 -1.60 5.03 4.96
CA VAL A 195 -2.87 5.67 5.31
C VAL A 195 -2.58 7.08 5.84
N VAL A 196 -2.74 8.07 4.98
CA VAL A 196 -2.34 9.46 5.26
C VAL A 196 -3.52 10.39 5.57
N PHE A 197 -4.75 9.99 5.22
CA PHE A 197 -5.94 10.81 5.46
C PHE A 197 -6.61 10.44 6.78
N LYS A 198 -6.93 11.43 7.59
CA LYS A 198 -7.66 11.27 8.84
C LYS A 198 -8.97 10.50 8.63
N SER A 199 -9.76 10.90 7.64
CA SER A 199 -11.03 10.21 7.32
C SER A 199 -10.84 8.72 6.98
N SER A 200 -9.74 8.37 6.32
CA SER A 200 -9.39 6.97 6.03
C SER A 200 -8.99 6.22 7.29
N LYS A 201 -8.19 6.84 8.17
CA LYS A 201 -7.79 6.25 9.46
C LYS A 201 -9.01 5.95 10.31
N ASP A 202 -9.92 6.92 10.45
CA ASP A 202 -11.16 6.80 11.22
C ASP A 202 -12.07 5.70 10.66
N SER A 203 -12.22 5.64 9.34
CA SER A 203 -13.01 4.60 8.67
C SER A 203 -12.45 3.20 8.91
N LEU A 204 -11.13 3.02 8.78
CA LEU A 204 -10.47 1.73 9.03
C LEU A 204 -10.59 1.32 10.50
N GLN A 205 -10.45 2.27 11.43
CA GLN A 205 -10.61 2.03 12.85
C GLN A 205 -12.04 1.59 13.20
N LYS A 206 -13.04 2.24 12.62
CA LYS A 206 -14.46 1.88 12.78
C LYS A 206 -14.74 0.48 12.23
N ASP A 207 -14.19 0.15 11.07
CA ASP A 207 -14.36 -1.17 10.44
C ASP A 207 -13.75 -2.28 11.31
N PHE A 208 -12.54 -2.06 11.83
CA PHE A 208 -11.88 -3.01 12.71
C PHE A 208 -12.66 -3.22 14.03
N LYS A 209 -13.10 -2.12 14.67
CA LYS A 209 -13.90 -2.20 15.88
C LYS A 209 -15.19 -3.00 15.67
N ALA A 210 -15.91 -2.73 14.59
CA ALA A 210 -17.13 -3.47 14.27
C ALA A 210 -16.86 -4.97 14.05
N TYR A 211 -15.72 -5.34 13.46
CA TYR A 211 -15.31 -6.73 13.29
C TYR A 211 -15.08 -7.41 14.65
N ILE A 212 -14.36 -6.76 15.57
CA ILE A 212 -14.09 -7.30 16.92
C ILE A 212 -15.38 -7.45 17.70
N ASP A 213 -16.27 -6.46 17.66
CA ASP A 213 -17.55 -6.51 18.38
C ASP A 213 -18.44 -7.67 17.86
N ASN A 214 -18.48 -7.87 16.55
CA ASN A 214 -19.21 -9.01 15.96
C ASN A 214 -18.61 -10.37 16.33
N LYS A 215 -17.28 -10.48 16.47
CA LYS A 215 -16.60 -11.73 16.86
C LYS A 215 -16.84 -12.10 18.33
N LYS A 216 -17.03 -11.10 19.19
CA LYS A 216 -17.36 -11.34 20.62
C LYS A 216 -18.80 -11.82 20.85
N ASN A 217 -19.68 -11.58 19.88
CA ASN A 217 -21.11 -11.92 19.96
C ASN A 217 -21.46 -13.24 19.23
N GLN A 218 -20.46 -13.98 18.74
CA GLN A 218 -20.58 -15.32 18.16
C GLN A 218 -20.01 -16.36 19.10
#